data_320fb1f8cd8f8b1362f4d10b11346d14
#
_entry.id   320fb1f8cd8f8b1362f4d10b11346d14
#
_cell.length_a   1.000
_cell.length_b   1.000
_cell.length_c   1.000
_cell.angle_alpha   90.00
_cell.angle_beta   90.00
_cell.angle_gamma   90.00
#
_symmetry.space_group_name_H-M   'P 1'
#
loop_
_entity.id
_entity.type
_entity.pdbx_description
1 polymer ?
#
loop_
_entity_poly.entity_id
_entity_poly.type
_entity_poly.pdbx_seq_one_letter_code
_entity_poly.pdbx_strand_id
1 'polypeptide(L)'
;QDLLVDDWEEDWQPSFNIAPTQNSPILLYREKRQIQIMRWGLVPFWAKELKMGSRMINARAETLTEKPAFRGLLRSKRCIVVTDGYYEWQQTDSGKQPFYIHHRQGQILTMAGLWDKWVDETEKEWHTYTVITTEPAESISHIHNRMPVILNKPHIDYWINSDYPPDEALEYLKPYDNPLEFYPVSAFVNSP
;
A
#
# COMPACT_ATOMS: atom_id res chain seq x y z
N GLN A 1 14.11 8.79 9.34
CA GLN A 1 14.20 8.91 10.81
C GLN A 1 12.86 8.66 11.51
N ASP A 2 11.73 8.88 10.84
CA ASP A 2 10.40 8.83 11.48
C ASP A 2 9.84 7.42 11.67
N LEU A 3 10.35 6.40 10.98
CA LEU A 3 9.81 5.04 11.02
C LEU A 3 10.60 4.09 11.93
N LEU A 4 11.69 4.57 12.57
CA LEU A 4 12.54 3.77 13.46
C LEU A 4 12.96 2.43 12.80
N VAL A 5 13.49 2.52 11.60
CA VAL A 5 14.03 1.37 10.87
C VAL A 5 15.49 1.20 11.24
N ASP A 6 15.85 0.02 11.72
CA ASP A 6 17.21 -0.28 12.18
C ASP A 6 18.17 -0.62 11.03
N ASP A 7 17.65 -1.20 9.95
CA ASP A 7 18.44 -1.63 8.81
C ASP A 7 17.76 -1.26 7.47
N TRP A 8 18.51 -0.59 6.62
CA TRP A 8 18.23 -0.36 5.21
C TRP A 8 19.49 -0.65 4.41
N GLU A 9 19.56 -1.79 3.78
CA GLU A 9 20.75 -2.23 3.01
C GLU A 9 20.55 -2.25 1.49
N GLU A 10 19.33 -1.97 0.99
CA GLU A 10 19.07 -2.06 -0.45
C GLU A 10 19.35 -0.74 -1.17
N ASP A 11 20.06 -0.83 -2.30
CA ASP A 11 20.30 0.29 -3.23
C ASP A 11 19.02 0.59 -4.03
N TRP A 12 18.10 1.35 -3.41
CA TRP A 12 16.86 1.78 -4.06
C TRP A 12 16.93 3.26 -4.40
N GLN A 13 16.60 3.59 -5.65
CA GLN A 13 16.53 4.97 -6.10
C GLN A 13 15.11 5.52 -5.95
N PRO A 14 14.93 6.70 -5.31
CA PRO A 14 13.63 7.33 -5.19
C PRO A 14 12.95 7.54 -6.54
N SER A 15 11.65 7.27 -6.61
CA SER A 15 10.83 7.51 -7.79
C SER A 15 9.63 8.37 -7.41
N PHE A 16 9.36 9.39 -8.21
CA PHE A 16 8.21 10.28 -8.03
C PHE A 16 6.91 9.76 -8.64
N ASN A 17 6.97 8.63 -9.34
CA ASN A 17 5.80 8.05 -10.01
C ASN A 17 5.93 6.53 -10.10
N ILE A 18 5.65 5.84 -9.00
CA ILE A 18 5.65 4.38 -8.94
C ILE A 18 4.31 3.87 -9.45
N ALA A 19 4.34 3.10 -10.52
CA ALA A 19 3.17 2.45 -11.09
C ALA A 19 3.05 0.97 -10.68
N PRO A 20 1.87 0.36 -10.83
CA PRO A 20 1.72 -1.09 -10.70
C PRO A 20 2.80 -1.85 -11.47
N THR A 21 3.28 -2.94 -10.89
CA THR A 21 4.38 -3.79 -11.35
C THR A 21 5.80 -3.25 -11.15
N GLN A 22 5.95 -2.02 -10.70
CA GLN A 22 7.24 -1.48 -10.25
C GLN A 22 7.50 -1.81 -8.78
N ASN A 23 8.75 -1.62 -8.36
CA ASN A 23 9.19 -1.90 -7.00
C ASN A 23 9.09 -0.65 -6.12
N SER A 24 8.80 -0.86 -4.82
CA SER A 24 8.85 0.21 -3.83
C SER A 24 9.27 -0.30 -2.44
N PRO A 25 9.68 0.60 -1.53
CA PRO A 25 10.05 0.24 -0.17
C PRO A 25 8.81 -0.13 0.66
N ILE A 26 8.89 -1.29 1.31
CA ILE A 26 7.82 -1.85 2.14
C ILE A 26 8.37 -2.09 3.54
N LEU A 27 7.71 -1.51 4.54
CA LEU A 27 8.06 -1.71 5.95
C LEU A 27 7.39 -3.00 6.47
N LEU A 28 8.21 -3.86 7.04
CA LEU A 28 7.83 -5.12 7.67
C LEU A 28 8.23 -5.12 9.14
N TYR A 29 7.66 -6.07 9.89
CA TYR A 29 8.10 -6.42 11.23
C TYR A 29 8.51 -7.90 11.28
N ARG A 30 9.79 -8.14 11.53
CA ARG A 30 10.38 -9.46 11.78
C ARG A 30 11.38 -9.31 12.94
N GLU A 31 10.94 -9.53 14.17
CA GLU A 31 11.70 -9.21 15.38
C GLU A 31 11.96 -7.71 15.59
N LYS A 32 12.22 -6.99 14.50
CA LYS A 32 12.40 -5.54 14.41
C LYS A 32 11.79 -4.99 13.11
N ARG A 33 11.67 -3.68 13.00
CA ARG A 33 11.21 -3.01 11.78
C ARG A 33 12.29 -3.08 10.70
N GLN A 34 11.92 -3.51 9.50
CA GLN A 34 12.80 -3.68 8.35
C GLN A 34 12.16 -3.13 7.09
N ILE A 35 12.96 -2.57 6.19
CA ILE A 35 12.52 -2.22 4.85
C ILE A 35 12.95 -3.33 3.89
N GLN A 36 12.04 -3.75 3.03
CA GLN A 36 12.29 -4.66 1.92
C GLN A 36 11.71 -4.07 0.64
N ILE A 37 12.44 -4.14 -0.46
CA ILE A 37 11.94 -3.72 -1.77
C ILE A 37 11.03 -4.82 -2.33
N MET A 38 9.79 -4.46 -2.65
CA MET A 38 8.79 -5.39 -3.16
C MET A 38 8.09 -4.83 -4.40
N ARG A 39 7.60 -5.73 -5.25
CA ARG A 39 6.84 -5.41 -6.45
C ARG A 39 5.38 -5.10 -6.12
N TRP A 40 4.87 -3.99 -6.63
CA TRP A 40 3.45 -3.64 -6.49
C TRP A 40 2.55 -4.48 -7.40
N GLY A 41 1.61 -5.16 -6.79
CA GLY A 41 0.70 -6.11 -7.43
C GLY A 41 0.90 -7.51 -6.86
N LEU A 42 0.07 -7.85 -5.85
CA LEU A 42 0.16 -9.09 -5.09
C LEU A 42 0.01 -10.32 -6.00
N VAL A 43 0.98 -11.22 -5.92
CA VAL A 43 0.91 -12.54 -6.55
C VAL A 43 0.80 -13.56 -5.43
N PRO A 44 -0.37 -14.17 -5.21
CA PRO A 44 -0.54 -15.20 -4.18
C PRO A 44 0.39 -16.39 -4.44
N PHE A 45 0.84 -17.07 -3.40
CA PHE A 45 1.76 -18.21 -3.52
C PHE A 45 1.27 -19.32 -4.47
N TRP A 46 -0.04 -19.45 -4.64
CA TRP A 46 -0.69 -20.44 -5.53
C TRP A 46 -0.91 -19.94 -6.97
N ALA A 47 -0.54 -18.72 -7.29
CA ALA A 47 -0.72 -18.15 -8.63
C ALA A 47 0.14 -18.89 -9.66
N LYS A 48 -0.38 -19.01 -10.88
CA LYS A 48 0.33 -19.69 -11.98
C LYS A 48 1.34 -18.79 -12.69
N GLU A 49 1.16 -17.48 -12.60
CA GLU A 49 1.95 -16.52 -13.37
C GLU A 49 2.04 -15.16 -12.69
N LEU A 50 3.18 -14.51 -12.86
CA LEU A 50 3.50 -13.20 -12.27
C LEU A 50 2.52 -12.10 -12.68
N LYS A 51 1.99 -12.18 -13.90
CA LYS A 51 1.06 -11.16 -14.42
C LYS A 51 -0.26 -11.08 -13.66
N MET A 52 -0.61 -12.09 -12.86
CA MET A 52 -1.78 -12.04 -11.99
C MET A 52 -1.74 -10.84 -11.03
N GLY A 53 -0.55 -10.43 -10.60
CA GLY A 53 -0.34 -9.30 -9.71
C GLY A 53 -0.88 -7.98 -10.26
N SER A 54 -0.86 -7.76 -11.58
CA SER A 54 -1.37 -6.52 -12.18
C SER A 54 -2.86 -6.25 -11.91
N ARG A 55 -3.62 -7.28 -11.51
CA ARG A 55 -5.04 -7.20 -11.14
C ARG A 55 -5.26 -7.13 -9.62
N MET A 56 -4.19 -7.24 -8.84
CA MET A 56 -4.23 -7.31 -7.38
C MET A 56 -3.38 -6.18 -6.76
N ILE A 57 -3.51 -4.98 -7.31
CA ILE A 57 -2.81 -3.79 -6.82
C ILE A 57 -3.46 -3.21 -5.56
N ASN A 58 -4.78 -3.42 -5.40
CA ASN A 58 -5.55 -2.99 -4.25
C ASN A 58 -6.38 -4.14 -3.65
N ALA A 59 -6.60 -4.08 -2.34
CA ALA A 59 -7.47 -4.96 -1.59
C ALA A 59 -8.44 -4.13 -0.75
N ARG A 60 -9.74 -4.44 -0.79
CA ARG A 60 -10.74 -3.71 0.01
C ARG A 60 -10.73 -4.19 1.45
N ALA A 61 -10.63 -3.27 2.41
CA ALA A 61 -10.65 -3.58 3.84
C ALA A 61 -11.86 -4.43 4.24
N GLU A 62 -13.02 -4.11 3.68
CA GLU A 62 -14.31 -4.72 4.00
C GLU A 62 -14.40 -6.22 3.62
N THR A 63 -13.55 -6.69 2.71
CA THR A 63 -13.61 -8.07 2.19
C THR A 63 -12.33 -8.88 2.41
N LEU A 64 -11.38 -8.39 3.20
CA LEU A 64 -10.09 -9.06 3.42
C LEU A 64 -10.24 -10.45 4.03
N THR A 65 -11.16 -10.62 4.97
CA THR A 65 -11.42 -11.88 5.67
C THR A 65 -12.13 -12.92 4.79
N GLU A 66 -12.81 -12.46 3.74
CA GLU A 66 -13.60 -13.32 2.85
C GLU A 66 -12.80 -13.83 1.66
N LYS A 67 -11.93 -12.96 1.11
CA LYS A 67 -11.20 -13.25 -0.13
C LYS A 67 -10.05 -14.24 0.08
N PRO A 68 -10.02 -15.38 -0.65
CA PRO A 68 -8.97 -16.40 -0.50
C PRO A 68 -7.55 -15.87 -0.69
N ALA A 69 -7.38 -14.86 -1.55
CA ALA A 69 -6.08 -14.24 -1.81
C ALA A 69 -5.53 -13.44 -0.62
N PHE A 70 -6.38 -12.98 0.30
CA PHE A 70 -6.00 -12.06 1.37
C PHE A 70 -6.14 -12.63 2.77
N ARG A 71 -7.20 -13.42 3.03
CA ARG A 71 -7.52 -13.90 4.39
C ARG A 71 -6.38 -14.61 5.10
N GLY A 72 -5.61 -15.43 4.36
CA GLY A 72 -4.46 -16.14 4.91
C GLY A 72 -3.27 -15.25 5.24
N LEU A 73 -3.17 -14.08 4.59
CA LEU A 73 -2.08 -13.13 4.78
C LEU A 73 -2.24 -12.27 6.03
N LEU A 74 -3.47 -12.11 6.51
CA LEU A 74 -3.80 -11.26 7.67
C LEU A 74 -3.06 -11.68 8.94
N ARG A 75 -2.71 -12.96 9.07
CA ARG A 75 -2.05 -13.47 10.27
C ARG A 75 -0.58 -13.01 10.40
N SER A 76 0.18 -12.99 9.29
CA SER A 76 1.64 -12.79 9.36
C SER A 76 2.26 -12.08 8.15
N LYS A 77 1.45 -11.62 7.23
CA LYS A 77 1.89 -10.99 5.98
C LYS A 77 1.35 -9.56 5.82
N ARG A 78 1.21 -8.87 6.95
CA ARG A 78 0.82 -7.46 6.99
C ARG A 78 2.07 -6.61 6.80
N CYS A 79 1.92 -5.46 6.11
CA CYS A 79 3.02 -4.55 5.82
C CYS A 79 2.55 -3.10 5.74
N ILE A 80 3.51 -2.18 5.67
CA ILE A 80 3.26 -0.76 5.37
C ILE A 80 3.94 -0.39 4.06
N VAL A 81 3.18 0.22 3.18
CA VAL A 81 3.70 0.91 1.99
C VAL A 81 4.05 2.33 2.40
N VAL A 82 5.32 2.69 2.21
CA VAL A 82 5.87 3.99 2.61
C VAL A 82 5.95 4.91 1.41
N THR A 83 5.31 6.08 1.50
CA THR A 83 5.32 7.07 0.42
C THR A 83 5.15 8.49 0.95
N ASP A 84 5.54 9.49 0.20
CA ASP A 84 5.30 10.92 0.50
C ASP A 84 3.93 11.41 0.01
N GLY A 85 3.30 10.67 -0.91
CA GLY A 85 1.97 10.95 -1.44
C GLY A 85 1.55 9.92 -2.48
N TYR A 86 0.39 10.11 -3.06
CA TYR A 86 -0.13 9.22 -4.10
C TYR A 86 -0.97 10.00 -5.12
N TYR A 87 -1.08 9.43 -6.31
CA TYR A 87 -1.93 9.95 -7.36
C TYR A 87 -3.29 9.28 -7.36
N GLU A 88 -4.34 10.08 -7.59
CA GLU A 88 -5.71 9.61 -7.78
C GLU A 88 -6.38 10.39 -8.90
N TRP A 89 -7.32 9.78 -9.60
CA TRP A 89 -7.94 10.33 -10.79
C TRP A 89 -9.41 10.64 -10.54
N GLN A 90 -9.73 11.93 -10.57
CA GLN A 90 -11.11 12.40 -10.54
C GLN A 90 -11.74 12.22 -11.93
N GLN A 91 -12.93 11.61 -11.98
CA GLN A 91 -13.72 11.58 -13.22
C GLN A 91 -14.41 12.93 -13.41
N THR A 92 -14.18 13.56 -14.56
CA THR A 92 -14.79 14.82 -14.97
C THR A 92 -15.52 14.67 -16.31
N ASP A 93 -16.30 15.66 -16.71
CA ASP A 93 -16.99 15.66 -18.02
C ASP A 93 -16.01 15.62 -19.21
N SER A 94 -14.80 16.15 -19.03
CA SER A 94 -13.74 16.20 -20.04
C SER A 94 -12.75 15.02 -19.97
N GLY A 95 -12.96 14.06 -19.06
CA GLY A 95 -12.06 12.90 -18.87
C GLY A 95 -11.56 12.77 -17.45
N LYS A 96 -10.39 12.14 -17.27
CA LYS A 96 -9.80 11.94 -15.96
C LYS A 96 -8.76 13.01 -15.64
N GLN A 97 -8.97 13.73 -14.53
CA GLN A 97 -8.02 14.69 -13.99
C GLN A 97 -7.22 14.03 -12.85
N PRO A 98 -5.89 13.87 -12.99
CA PRO A 98 -5.06 13.36 -11.90
C PRO A 98 -4.82 14.42 -10.82
N PHE A 99 -4.82 13.97 -9.57
CA PHE A 99 -4.48 14.75 -8.40
C PHE A 99 -3.32 14.08 -7.67
N TYR A 100 -2.42 14.88 -7.10
CA TYR A 100 -1.46 14.42 -6.11
C TYR A 100 -2.02 14.70 -4.71
N ILE A 101 -2.07 13.66 -3.89
CA ILE A 101 -2.62 13.70 -2.53
C ILE A 101 -1.49 13.40 -1.55
N HIS A 102 -1.30 14.25 -0.55
CA HIS A 102 -0.20 14.14 0.41
C HIS A 102 -0.61 14.63 1.80
N HIS A 103 0.22 14.34 2.81
CA HIS A 103 0.01 14.88 4.14
C HIS A 103 0.25 16.39 4.16
N ARG A 104 -0.63 17.14 4.84
CA ARG A 104 -0.56 18.60 4.92
C ARG A 104 0.79 19.16 5.37
N GLN A 105 1.47 18.49 6.27
CA GLN A 105 2.78 18.90 6.78
C GLN A 105 3.95 18.23 6.05
N GLY A 106 3.73 17.60 4.89
CA GLY A 106 4.77 16.90 4.15
C GLY A 106 5.31 15.66 4.86
N GLN A 107 4.55 15.08 5.80
CA GLN A 107 4.93 13.84 6.48
C GLN A 107 4.73 12.65 5.55
N ILE A 108 5.52 11.60 5.77
CA ILE A 108 5.37 10.33 5.08
C ILE A 108 4.01 9.72 5.40
N LEU A 109 3.33 9.25 4.36
CA LEU A 109 2.13 8.43 4.46
C LEU A 109 2.52 6.96 4.66
N THR A 110 1.86 6.30 5.59
CA THR A 110 2.07 4.90 5.95
C THR A 110 0.80 4.11 5.62
N MET A 111 0.76 3.58 4.40
CA MET A 111 -0.42 2.87 3.90
C MET A 111 -0.39 1.42 4.35
N ALA A 112 -1.51 0.92 4.88
CA ALA A 112 -1.67 -0.50 5.20
C ALA A 112 -1.63 -1.35 3.93
N GLY A 113 -0.91 -2.46 3.98
CA GLY A 113 -0.80 -3.41 2.89
C GLY A 113 -0.72 -4.85 3.37
N LEU A 114 -0.82 -5.76 2.41
CA LEU A 114 -0.53 -7.17 2.56
C LEU A 114 0.53 -7.57 1.54
N TRP A 115 1.37 -8.53 1.88
CA TRP A 115 2.40 -9.04 0.99
C TRP A 115 2.39 -10.55 0.91
N ASP A 116 2.96 -11.11 -0.14
CA ASP A 116 3.20 -12.54 -0.26
C ASP A 116 4.48 -12.82 -1.03
N LYS A 117 4.98 -14.04 -0.87
CA LYS A 117 6.10 -14.59 -1.62
C LYS A 117 5.58 -15.59 -2.64
N TRP A 118 5.93 -15.38 -3.89
CA TRP A 118 5.66 -16.29 -4.99
C TRP A 118 6.97 -16.74 -5.63
N VAL A 119 7.03 -18.00 -6.07
CA VAL A 119 8.19 -18.60 -6.71
C VAL A 119 7.82 -18.99 -8.14
N ASP A 120 8.60 -18.55 -9.10
CA ASP A 120 8.37 -18.87 -10.52
C ASP A 120 8.97 -20.23 -10.92
N GLU A 121 8.74 -20.62 -12.16
CA GLU A 121 9.21 -21.89 -12.73
C GLU A 121 10.75 -22.01 -12.77
N THR A 122 11.47 -20.90 -12.62
CA THR A 122 12.94 -20.84 -12.55
C THR A 122 13.48 -20.85 -11.13
N GLU A 123 12.62 -21.10 -10.14
CA GLU A 123 12.91 -21.03 -8.70
C GLU A 123 13.25 -19.62 -8.19
N LYS A 124 12.96 -18.58 -8.98
CA LYS A 124 13.14 -17.19 -8.55
C LYS A 124 12.00 -16.78 -7.60
N GLU A 125 12.40 -16.23 -6.46
CA GLU A 125 11.47 -15.66 -5.48
C GLU A 125 11.06 -14.24 -5.83
N TRP A 126 9.77 -13.96 -5.74
CA TRP A 126 9.17 -12.65 -5.93
C TRP A 126 8.42 -12.25 -4.65
N HIS A 127 8.81 -11.14 -4.08
CA HIS A 127 8.06 -10.51 -2.98
C HIS A 127 7.16 -9.45 -3.58
N THR A 128 5.87 -9.59 -3.35
CA THR A 128 4.84 -8.74 -3.96
C THR A 128 3.87 -8.24 -2.91
N TYR A 129 3.29 -7.05 -3.13
CA TYR A 129 2.37 -6.45 -2.18
C TYR A 129 1.13 -5.87 -2.84
N THR A 130 0.09 -5.64 -2.04
CA THR A 130 -1.12 -4.91 -2.39
C THR A 130 -1.38 -3.81 -1.37
N VAL A 131 -1.99 -2.70 -1.81
CA VAL A 131 -2.44 -1.61 -0.94
C VAL A 131 -3.87 -1.88 -0.48
N ILE A 132 -4.12 -1.75 0.83
CA ILE A 132 -5.49 -1.86 1.35
C ILE A 132 -6.19 -0.52 1.18
N THR A 133 -7.42 -0.57 0.67
CA THR A 133 -8.27 0.60 0.46
C THR A 133 -9.52 0.55 1.34
N THR A 134 -10.05 1.73 1.65
CA THR A 134 -11.29 1.94 2.41
C THR A 134 -12.13 3.03 1.76
N GLU A 135 -13.24 3.39 2.37
CA GLU A 135 -14.03 4.57 2.00
C GLU A 135 -13.17 5.84 2.10
N PRO A 136 -13.40 6.85 1.26
CA PRO A 136 -12.60 8.07 1.28
C PRO A 136 -12.90 8.92 2.51
N ALA A 137 -11.89 9.64 3.00
CA ALA A 137 -12.10 10.76 3.90
C ALA A 137 -12.95 11.85 3.21
N GLU A 138 -13.74 12.59 3.97
CA GLU A 138 -14.65 13.61 3.44
C GLU A 138 -13.91 14.64 2.56
N SER A 139 -12.70 15.05 2.97
CA SER A 139 -11.87 16.03 2.26
C SER A 139 -11.51 15.65 0.83
N ILE A 140 -11.43 14.34 0.51
CA ILE A 140 -11.02 13.82 -0.82
C ILE A 140 -12.11 13.00 -1.52
N SER A 141 -13.30 12.88 -0.92
CA SER A 141 -14.40 12.07 -1.45
C SER A 141 -14.89 12.53 -2.85
N HIS A 142 -14.68 13.80 -3.17
CA HIS A 142 -15.00 14.38 -4.47
C HIS A 142 -13.98 13.98 -5.56
N ILE A 143 -12.79 13.50 -5.20
CA ILE A 143 -11.76 13.04 -6.15
C ILE A 143 -12.03 11.59 -6.54
N HIS A 144 -12.21 10.71 -5.53
CA HIS A 144 -12.44 9.29 -5.76
C HIS A 144 -13.27 8.67 -4.63
N ASN A 145 -13.99 7.58 -4.92
CA ASN A 145 -14.82 6.87 -3.96
C ASN A 145 -14.07 5.86 -3.09
N ARG A 146 -12.77 5.77 -3.20
CA ARG A 146 -11.86 4.94 -2.39
C ARG A 146 -10.59 5.73 -2.06
N MET A 147 -9.95 5.35 -0.95
CA MET A 147 -8.62 5.84 -0.59
C MET A 147 -7.79 4.69 0.00
N PRO A 148 -6.44 4.76 -0.04
CA PRO A 148 -5.60 3.89 0.75
C PRO A 148 -5.92 4.03 2.24
N VAL A 149 -5.86 2.93 2.99
CA VAL A 149 -5.87 3.00 4.45
C VAL A 149 -4.53 3.56 4.91
N ILE A 150 -4.53 4.75 5.46
CA ILE A 150 -3.34 5.41 6.00
C ILE A 150 -3.37 5.27 7.52
N LEU A 151 -2.32 4.72 8.09
CA LEU A 151 -2.22 4.49 9.53
C LEU A 151 -1.45 5.61 10.21
N ASN A 152 -1.96 6.06 11.35
CA ASN A 152 -1.22 6.94 12.24
C ASN A 152 -0.04 6.20 12.90
N LYS A 153 1.04 6.91 13.22
CA LYS A 153 2.28 6.33 13.80
C LYS A 153 2.03 5.33 14.94
N PRO A 154 1.16 5.59 15.93
CA PRO A 154 0.88 4.64 16.99
C PRO A 154 0.26 3.31 16.54
N HIS A 155 -0.41 3.31 15.39
CA HIS A 155 -1.15 2.15 14.88
C HIS A 155 -0.30 1.27 13.94
N ILE A 156 0.89 1.71 13.55
CA ILE A 156 1.77 0.96 12.63
C ILE A 156 2.11 -0.41 13.22
N ASP A 157 2.56 -0.47 14.47
CA ASP A 157 2.96 -1.72 15.11
C ASP A 157 1.78 -2.67 15.31
N TYR A 158 0.60 -2.15 15.67
CA TYR A 158 -0.62 -2.97 15.76
C TYR A 158 -0.96 -3.65 14.43
N TRP A 159 -0.64 -2.97 13.32
CA TRP A 159 -0.88 -3.54 12.00
C TRP A 159 0.22 -4.53 11.58
N ILE A 160 1.50 -4.16 11.64
CA ILE A 160 2.59 -4.99 11.06
C ILE A 160 3.09 -6.11 11.96
N ASN A 161 2.97 -5.98 13.29
CA ASN A 161 3.45 -6.99 14.23
C ASN A 161 2.43 -8.13 14.33
N SER A 162 2.86 -9.36 13.99
CA SER A 162 2.03 -10.56 14.03
C SER A 162 1.66 -11.04 15.43
N ASP A 163 2.25 -10.48 16.49
CA ASP A 163 1.84 -10.74 17.87
C ASP A 163 0.43 -10.20 18.17
N TYR A 164 0.01 -9.16 17.45
CA TYR A 164 -1.37 -8.68 17.50
C TYR A 164 -2.28 -9.52 16.60
N PRO A 165 -3.38 -10.08 17.15
CA PRO A 165 -4.29 -10.90 16.37
C PRO A 165 -4.94 -10.11 15.22
N PRO A 166 -5.29 -10.78 14.12
CA PRO A 166 -5.90 -10.12 12.96
C PRO A 166 -7.13 -9.27 13.29
N ASP A 167 -7.99 -9.75 14.17
CA ASP A 167 -9.23 -9.06 14.52
C ASP A 167 -8.97 -7.68 15.15
N GLU A 168 -7.96 -7.57 16.01
CA GLU A 168 -7.55 -6.30 16.60
C GLU A 168 -6.90 -5.38 15.53
N ALA A 169 -6.07 -5.94 14.66
CA ALA A 169 -5.40 -5.18 13.61
C ALA A 169 -6.39 -4.60 12.58
N LEU A 170 -7.46 -5.33 12.26
CA LEU A 170 -8.50 -4.88 11.33
C LEU A 170 -9.27 -3.64 11.81
N GLU A 171 -9.33 -3.39 13.13
CA GLU A 171 -10.00 -2.21 13.68
C GLU A 171 -9.37 -0.88 13.25
N TYR A 172 -8.10 -0.91 12.82
CA TYR A 172 -7.38 0.28 12.35
C TYR A 172 -7.57 0.58 10.85
N LEU A 173 -8.24 -0.30 10.10
CA LEU A 173 -8.48 -0.13 8.67
C LEU A 173 -9.67 0.81 8.41
N LYS A 174 -9.50 2.09 8.68
CA LYS A 174 -10.53 3.13 8.61
C LYS A 174 -10.10 4.27 7.69
N PRO A 175 -11.04 5.12 7.23
CA PRO A 175 -10.71 6.37 6.56
C PRO A 175 -9.75 7.22 7.42
N TYR A 176 -8.81 7.88 6.75
CA TYR A 176 -7.82 8.72 7.41
C TYR A 176 -8.47 10.00 7.96
N ASP A 177 -8.24 10.32 9.21
CA ASP A 177 -8.87 11.41 9.94
C ASP A 177 -8.02 12.70 10.05
N ASN A 178 -6.73 12.60 9.66
CA ASN A 178 -5.86 13.76 9.64
C ASN A 178 -5.96 14.52 8.30
N PRO A 179 -5.63 15.82 8.29
CA PRO A 179 -5.72 16.64 7.08
C PRO A 179 -4.80 16.16 5.97
N LEU A 180 -5.40 15.86 4.82
CA LEU A 180 -4.71 15.66 3.54
C LEU A 180 -4.82 16.93 2.70
N GLU A 181 -3.78 17.25 1.98
CA GLU A 181 -3.78 18.27 0.92
C GLU A 181 -3.69 17.60 -0.44
N PHE A 182 -4.24 18.28 -1.44
CA PHE A 182 -4.26 17.76 -2.80
C PHE A 182 -4.23 18.92 -3.79
N TYR A 183 -3.66 18.66 -4.95
CA TYR A 183 -3.68 19.60 -6.08
C TYR A 183 -3.69 18.84 -7.39
N PRO A 184 -4.30 19.42 -8.45
CA PRO A 184 -4.30 18.83 -9.77
C PRO A 184 -2.88 18.80 -10.36
N VAL A 185 -2.56 17.72 -11.05
CA VAL A 185 -1.28 17.57 -11.75
C VAL A 185 -1.50 17.29 -13.23
N SER A 186 -0.42 17.42 -14.00
CA SER A 186 -0.44 17.12 -15.44
C SER A 186 -0.73 15.64 -15.71
N ALA A 187 -1.42 15.35 -16.81
CA ALA A 187 -1.61 13.99 -17.31
C ALA A 187 -0.28 13.27 -17.65
N PHE A 188 0.85 13.94 -17.59
CA PHE A 188 2.18 13.35 -17.73
C PHE A 188 2.43 12.20 -16.74
N VAL A 189 1.79 12.24 -15.56
CA VAL A 189 1.87 11.15 -14.55
C VAL A 189 1.25 9.82 -15.02
N ASN A 190 0.50 9.82 -16.13
CA ASN A 190 -0.04 8.59 -16.72
C ASN A 190 1.02 7.74 -17.44
N SER A 191 2.23 8.27 -17.60
CA SER A 191 3.36 7.59 -18.27
C SER A 191 4.54 7.53 -17.31
N PRO A 192 4.54 6.59 -16.34
CA PRO A 192 5.56 6.41 -15.32
C PRO A 192 6.87 5.82 -15.89
#